data_4908a0c7d4816f18d7cefe0a86870d4e
#
_entry.id   4908a0c7d4816f18d7cefe0a86870d4e
#
_cell.length_a   1.000
_cell.length_b   1.000
_cell.length_c   1.000
_cell.angle_alpha   90.00
_cell.angle_beta   90.00
_cell.angle_gamma   90.00
#
_symmetry.space_group_name_H-M   'P 1'
#
loop_
_entity.id
_entity.type
_entity.pdbx_description
1 polymer ?
#
loop_
_entity_poly.entity_id
_entity_poly.type
_entity_poly.pdbx_seq_one_letter_code
_entity_poly.pdbx_strand_id
1 'polypeptide(L)'
;LADVEWEDWSEATRLAVREARRRTAPSMPLHLVGYSTGGALALQYALDAIDDANLARPDRIVLLSPMLGITRFARFAGLLGLPAFFPAFAKAAWLSVLPEFNPFKYNSFPVNAALQSSLLARSLGEELARSARDQRLAELPPILTFQSVVDFTVSTRAVVTELYARLPSNGSELVLFDINRNAKLDLLLRSSADAVLEGLLPDAPRRFRSAIVTNARPDSGEVVARTTEAAATTEQTRALGLVYPHDLFSLSHVAVPFPVGDGVYGMEPDPSEDFGVNLGAMAARGERGTLIVSLDFVSRTASNPFFPYMLERIESGIGVVASKENALP
;
A
#
# COMPACT_ATOMS: atom_id res chain seq x y z
N LEU A 1 -4.67 13.81 16.35
CA LEU A 1 -3.45 13.22 15.74
C LEU A 1 -2.15 13.69 16.41
N ALA A 2 -2.12 14.89 16.98
CA ALA A 2 -0.91 15.40 17.64
C ALA A 2 -0.59 14.68 18.96
N ASP A 3 -1.61 14.14 19.63
CA ASP A 3 -1.50 13.54 20.98
C ASP A 3 -1.91 12.05 21.01
N VAL A 4 -2.17 11.44 19.85
CA VAL A 4 -2.62 10.04 19.72
C VAL A 4 -1.42 9.13 19.63
N GLU A 5 -1.46 7.99 20.29
CA GLU A 5 -0.48 6.91 20.18
C GLU A 5 -0.93 5.87 19.14
N TRP A 6 -0.01 5.06 18.62
CA TRP A 6 -0.37 4.06 17.61
C TRP A 6 -1.24 2.92 18.17
N GLU A 7 -1.15 2.68 19.47
CA GLU A 7 -2.00 1.76 20.23
C GLU A 7 -3.48 2.17 20.16
N ASP A 8 -3.78 3.48 20.17
CA ASP A 8 -5.13 4.01 19.99
C ASP A 8 -5.69 3.64 18.60
N TRP A 9 -4.83 3.68 17.56
CA TRP A 9 -5.22 3.26 16.21
C TRP A 9 -5.50 1.75 16.15
N SER A 10 -4.70 0.93 16.85
CA SER A 10 -4.93 -0.51 16.96
C SER A 10 -6.26 -0.80 17.66
N GLU A 11 -6.54 -0.12 18.77
CA GLU A 11 -7.82 -0.31 19.48
C GLU A 11 -9.02 0.18 18.65
N ALA A 12 -8.88 1.30 17.92
CA ALA A 12 -9.90 1.75 16.98
C ALA A 12 -10.16 0.71 15.87
N THR A 13 -9.10 0.03 15.39
CA THR A 13 -9.23 -1.06 14.41
C THR A 13 -9.99 -2.26 15.01
N ARG A 14 -9.67 -2.67 16.23
CA ARG A 14 -10.39 -3.74 16.95
C ARG A 14 -11.86 -3.39 17.16
N LEU A 15 -12.14 -2.14 17.53
CA LEU A 15 -13.50 -1.64 17.69
C LEU A 15 -14.28 -1.67 16.37
N ALA A 16 -13.66 -1.23 15.27
CA ALA A 16 -14.28 -1.25 13.95
C ALA A 16 -14.62 -2.67 13.49
N VAL A 17 -13.71 -3.63 13.66
CA VAL A 17 -13.97 -5.04 13.32
C VAL A 17 -15.07 -5.63 14.20
N ARG A 18 -15.06 -5.35 15.51
CA ARG A 18 -16.11 -5.79 16.43
C ARG A 18 -17.48 -5.25 16.02
N GLU A 19 -17.54 -3.99 15.63
CA GLU A 19 -18.78 -3.37 15.16
C GLU A 19 -19.25 -3.93 13.81
N ALA A 20 -18.33 -4.19 12.89
CA ALA A 20 -18.66 -4.86 11.63
C ALA A 20 -19.24 -6.26 11.88
N ARG A 21 -18.62 -7.04 12.75
CA ARG A 21 -19.12 -8.38 13.13
C ARG A 21 -20.48 -8.32 13.83
N ARG A 22 -20.72 -7.32 14.66
CA ARG A 22 -22.02 -7.14 15.31
C ARG A 22 -23.16 -6.86 14.30
N ARG A 23 -22.83 -6.26 13.15
CA ARG A 23 -23.81 -5.89 12.10
C ARG A 23 -23.99 -6.98 11.03
N THR A 24 -23.19 -8.01 11.04
CA THR A 24 -23.20 -9.07 10.02
C THR A 24 -23.50 -10.44 10.64
N ALA A 25 -23.98 -11.38 9.81
CA ALA A 25 -24.13 -12.75 10.26
C ALA A 25 -22.76 -13.36 10.64
N PRO A 26 -22.68 -14.25 11.65
CA PRO A 26 -21.42 -14.89 12.06
C PRO A 26 -20.70 -15.64 10.94
N SER A 27 -21.44 -16.18 9.97
CA SER A 27 -20.92 -16.91 8.80
C SER A 27 -20.40 -16.01 7.68
N MET A 28 -20.63 -14.69 7.75
CA MET A 28 -20.12 -13.77 6.72
C MET A 28 -18.61 -13.70 6.79
N PRO A 29 -17.89 -13.86 5.66
CA PRO A 29 -16.44 -13.72 5.64
C PRO A 29 -16.01 -12.30 6.03
N LEU A 30 -14.90 -12.20 6.76
CA LEU A 30 -14.29 -10.93 7.18
C LEU A 30 -13.08 -10.62 6.29
N HIS A 31 -13.17 -9.57 5.52
CA HIS A 31 -12.07 -9.07 4.72
C HIS A 31 -11.54 -7.75 5.29
N LEU A 32 -10.23 -7.66 5.48
CA LEU A 32 -9.58 -6.42 5.89
C LEU A 32 -8.93 -5.79 4.66
N VAL A 33 -9.25 -4.53 4.38
CA VAL A 33 -8.61 -3.74 3.34
C VAL A 33 -7.88 -2.59 4.02
N GLY A 34 -6.57 -2.50 3.85
CA GLY A 34 -5.74 -1.48 4.49
C GLY A 34 -4.83 -0.74 3.51
N TYR A 35 -4.87 0.58 3.56
CA TYR A 35 -3.99 1.45 2.79
C TYR A 35 -2.96 2.11 3.69
N SER A 36 -1.68 2.11 3.29
CA SER A 36 -0.58 2.77 4.00
C SER A 36 -0.50 2.32 5.48
N THR A 37 -0.66 3.22 6.45
CA THR A 37 -0.74 2.91 7.89
C THR A 37 -1.89 1.94 8.19
N GLY A 38 -3.04 2.07 7.50
CA GLY A 38 -4.15 1.13 7.63
C GLY A 38 -3.78 -0.30 7.21
N GLY A 39 -2.85 -0.47 6.28
CA GLY A 39 -2.28 -1.78 5.92
C GLY A 39 -1.46 -2.39 7.05
N ALA A 40 -0.67 -1.58 7.76
CA ALA A 40 0.06 -2.02 8.95
C ALA A 40 -0.90 -2.43 10.08
N LEU A 41 -1.96 -1.63 10.31
CA LEU A 41 -2.99 -1.93 11.32
C LEU A 41 -3.78 -3.20 10.99
N ALA A 42 -4.10 -3.44 9.71
CA ALA A 42 -4.79 -4.66 9.29
C ALA A 42 -3.93 -5.92 9.55
N LEU A 43 -2.62 -5.84 9.30
CA LEU A 43 -1.69 -6.92 9.61
C LEU A 43 -1.52 -7.11 11.12
N GLN A 44 -1.35 -6.02 11.87
CA GLN A 44 -1.25 -6.08 13.33
C GLN A 44 -2.49 -6.74 13.93
N TYR A 45 -3.69 -6.30 13.50
CA TYR A 45 -4.93 -6.92 13.94
C TYR A 45 -4.98 -8.43 13.63
N ALA A 46 -4.56 -8.85 12.44
CA ALA A 46 -4.59 -10.25 12.05
C ALA A 46 -3.61 -11.11 12.88
N LEU A 47 -2.44 -10.57 13.23
CA LEU A 47 -1.48 -11.22 14.13
C LEU A 47 -2.05 -11.32 15.55
N ASP A 48 -2.61 -10.22 16.09
CA ASP A 48 -3.27 -10.21 17.40
C ASP A 48 -4.40 -11.26 17.45
N ALA A 49 -5.18 -11.41 16.38
CA ALA A 49 -6.28 -12.37 16.30
C ALA A 49 -5.81 -13.85 16.26
N ILE A 50 -4.53 -14.11 16.01
CA ILE A 50 -3.96 -15.45 16.20
C ILE A 50 -3.85 -15.77 17.70
N ASP A 51 -3.47 -14.76 18.52
CA ASP A 51 -3.22 -14.92 19.93
C ASP A 51 -4.46 -14.74 20.81
N ASP A 52 -5.40 -13.92 20.38
CA ASP A 52 -6.62 -13.60 21.13
C ASP A 52 -7.86 -14.19 20.46
N ALA A 53 -8.42 -15.24 21.05
CA ALA A 53 -9.63 -15.91 20.58
C ALA A 53 -10.89 -15.03 20.63
N ASN A 54 -10.86 -13.87 21.32
CA ASN A 54 -11.96 -12.91 21.31
C ASN A 54 -11.98 -12.01 20.07
N LEU A 55 -10.88 -11.99 19.31
CA LEU A 55 -10.79 -11.25 18.05
C LEU A 55 -11.25 -12.12 16.88
N ALA A 56 -12.08 -11.54 16.01
CA ALA A 56 -12.54 -12.24 14.81
C ALA A 56 -11.38 -12.38 13.82
N ARG A 57 -11.03 -13.61 13.43
CA ARG A 57 -10.00 -13.86 12.42
C ARG A 57 -10.48 -13.40 11.06
N PRO A 58 -9.67 -12.63 10.30
CA PRO A 58 -10.00 -12.30 8.92
C PRO A 58 -9.81 -13.51 8.00
N ASP A 59 -10.66 -13.59 6.98
CA ASP A 59 -10.57 -14.62 5.93
C ASP A 59 -9.63 -14.21 4.80
N ARG A 60 -9.42 -12.91 4.63
CA ARG A 60 -8.48 -12.34 3.65
C ARG A 60 -8.02 -10.94 4.07
N ILE A 61 -6.80 -10.59 3.67
CA ILE A 61 -6.25 -9.25 3.84
C ILE A 61 -5.88 -8.69 2.46
N VAL A 62 -6.29 -7.45 2.18
CA VAL A 62 -5.88 -6.68 1.00
C VAL A 62 -5.09 -5.48 1.47
N LEU A 63 -3.89 -5.33 0.96
CA LEU A 63 -2.95 -4.28 1.34
C LEU A 63 -2.66 -3.37 0.14
N LEU A 64 -2.87 -2.08 0.32
CA LEU A 64 -2.55 -1.06 -0.67
C LEU A 64 -1.38 -0.23 -0.16
N SER A 65 -0.19 -0.40 -0.71
CA SER A 65 1.05 0.25 -0.28
C SER A 65 1.23 0.23 1.25
N PRO A 66 1.27 -0.96 1.90
CA PRO A 66 1.26 -1.08 3.36
C PRO A 66 2.54 -0.54 3.99
N MET A 67 2.41 0.10 5.15
CA MET A 67 3.53 0.65 5.89
C MET A 67 4.23 -0.42 6.74
N LEU A 68 5.06 -1.26 6.11
CA LEU A 68 5.88 -2.28 6.80
C LEU A 68 7.30 -1.81 7.11
N GLY A 69 7.78 -0.84 6.40
CA GLY A 69 9.08 -0.21 6.64
C GLY A 69 9.03 1.24 6.23
N ILE A 70 9.69 2.07 7.00
CA ILE A 70 9.71 3.50 6.76
C ILE A 70 11.07 3.90 6.21
N THR A 71 11.07 4.79 5.23
CA THR A 71 12.31 5.38 4.71
C THR A 71 13.08 6.08 5.84
N ARG A 72 14.41 6.18 5.68
CA ARG A 72 15.31 6.76 6.71
C ARG A 72 14.85 8.13 7.22
N PHE A 73 14.16 8.90 6.38
CA PHE A 73 13.70 10.25 6.72
C PHE A 73 12.68 10.26 7.88
N ALA A 74 11.74 9.34 7.89
CA ALA A 74 10.70 9.29 8.92
C ALA A 74 11.24 8.92 10.32
N ARG A 75 12.38 8.22 10.41
CA ARG A 75 13.02 7.87 11.69
C ARG A 75 13.52 9.10 12.49
N PHE A 76 13.79 10.21 11.83
CA PHE A 76 14.25 11.43 12.47
C PHE A 76 13.14 12.44 12.74
N ALA A 77 11.90 12.14 12.33
CA ALA A 77 10.76 13.05 12.49
C ALA A 77 10.52 13.45 13.95
N GLY A 78 10.66 12.50 14.89
CA GLY A 78 10.50 12.78 16.32
C GLY A 78 11.48 13.82 16.88
N LEU A 79 12.71 13.86 16.38
CA LEU A 79 13.72 14.87 16.81
C LEU A 79 13.38 16.28 16.30
N LEU A 80 12.72 16.38 15.14
CA LEU A 80 12.30 17.65 14.55
C LEU A 80 11.18 18.34 15.36
N GLY A 81 10.41 17.57 16.13
CA GLY A 81 9.33 18.09 16.99
C GLY A 81 9.78 18.63 18.35
N LEU A 82 11.02 18.34 18.81
CA LEU A 82 11.49 18.75 20.12
C LEU A 82 11.37 20.28 20.41
N PRO A 83 11.62 21.19 19.44
CA PRO A 83 11.43 22.62 19.69
C PRO A 83 9.98 23.01 19.97
N ALA A 84 8.98 22.19 19.58
CA ALA A 84 7.56 22.51 19.74
C ALA A 84 7.07 22.59 21.21
N PHE A 85 7.86 22.12 22.17
CA PHE A 85 7.60 22.33 23.59
C PHE A 85 7.61 23.81 24.01
N PHE A 86 8.21 24.68 23.20
CA PHE A 86 8.15 26.11 23.42
C PHE A 86 7.06 26.74 22.55
N PRO A 87 6.13 27.57 23.10
CA PRO A 87 5.03 28.16 22.35
C PRO A 87 5.44 28.93 21.10
N ALA A 88 6.65 29.56 21.12
CA ALA A 88 7.22 30.26 19.97
C ALA A 88 7.52 29.34 18.77
N PHE A 89 7.66 28.04 19.00
CA PHE A 89 8.01 27.02 17.99
C PHE A 89 6.88 25.98 17.79
N ALA A 90 5.65 26.31 18.17
CA ALA A 90 4.49 25.39 18.03
C ALA A 90 4.35 24.81 16.59
N LYS A 91 4.76 25.57 15.56
CA LYS A 91 4.77 25.08 14.17
C LYS A 91 5.74 23.91 13.95
N ALA A 92 6.75 23.73 14.80
CA ALA A 92 7.66 22.58 14.72
C ALA A 92 6.99 21.24 15.06
N ALA A 93 5.79 21.26 15.67
CA ALA A 93 4.97 20.08 15.88
C ALA A 93 4.36 19.54 14.57
N TRP A 94 4.47 20.26 13.46
CA TRP A 94 3.85 19.93 12.18
C TRP A 94 4.90 19.84 11.07
N LEU A 95 4.89 18.71 10.34
CA LEU A 95 5.67 18.56 9.11
C LEU A 95 5.08 19.35 7.95
N SER A 96 3.75 19.47 7.93
CA SER A 96 3.02 20.34 7.02
C SER A 96 1.74 20.83 7.67
N VAL A 97 1.39 22.09 7.40
CA VAL A 97 0.10 22.69 7.74
C VAL A 97 -0.52 23.17 6.45
N LEU A 98 -1.66 22.59 6.09
CA LEU A 98 -2.40 22.87 4.86
C LEU A 98 -3.87 23.17 5.21
N PRO A 99 -4.59 23.94 4.39
CA PRO A 99 -6.03 24.06 4.53
C PRO A 99 -6.73 22.71 4.51
N GLU A 100 -7.70 22.51 5.40
CA GLU A 100 -8.47 21.25 5.51
C GLU A 100 -9.64 21.29 4.52
N PHE A 101 -9.38 21.00 3.27
CA PHE A 101 -10.37 20.97 2.19
C PHE A 101 -10.86 19.56 1.83
N ASN A 102 -10.15 18.52 2.29
CA ASN A 102 -10.46 17.14 1.93
C ASN A 102 -11.46 16.56 2.95
N PRO A 103 -12.65 16.09 2.51
CA PRO A 103 -13.66 15.56 3.42
C PRO A 103 -13.28 14.19 4.03
N PHE A 104 -12.28 13.50 3.49
CA PHE A 104 -11.95 12.12 3.85
C PHE A 104 -10.67 11.99 4.70
N LYS A 105 -9.83 13.02 4.76
CA LYS A 105 -8.56 12.97 5.51
C LYS A 105 -8.12 14.36 5.94
N TYR A 106 -7.33 14.42 7.00
CA TYR A 106 -6.60 15.64 7.36
C TYR A 106 -5.47 15.90 6.37
N ASN A 107 -5.35 17.13 5.88
CA ASN A 107 -4.29 17.58 4.98
C ASN A 107 -3.01 17.95 5.73
N SER A 108 -3.17 18.46 6.95
CA SER A 108 -2.06 18.78 7.85
C SER A 108 -1.46 17.51 8.45
N PHE A 109 -0.12 17.45 8.53
CA PHE A 109 0.58 16.26 9.00
C PHE A 109 1.46 16.58 10.21
N PRO A 110 1.05 16.16 11.43
CA PRO A 110 1.84 16.40 12.63
C PRO A 110 3.07 15.49 12.70
N VAL A 111 4.13 15.97 13.35
CA VAL A 111 5.37 15.21 13.61
C VAL A 111 5.06 13.94 14.40
N ASN A 112 4.13 14.02 15.38
CA ASN A 112 3.74 12.85 16.16
C ASN A 112 3.14 11.74 15.29
N ALA A 113 2.32 12.05 14.27
CA ALA A 113 1.78 11.02 13.39
C ALA A 113 2.89 10.26 12.63
N ALA A 114 3.97 10.94 12.22
CA ALA A 114 5.12 10.27 11.61
C ALA A 114 5.87 9.39 12.63
N LEU A 115 6.03 9.87 13.87
CA LEU A 115 6.65 9.09 14.95
C LEU A 115 5.84 7.84 15.26
N GLN A 116 4.55 7.98 15.50
CA GLN A 116 3.66 6.86 15.84
C GLN A 116 3.60 5.84 14.70
N SER A 117 3.53 6.29 13.45
CA SER A 117 3.61 5.40 12.28
C SER A 117 4.94 4.63 12.23
N SER A 118 6.04 5.26 12.65
CA SER A 118 7.36 4.63 12.75
C SER A 118 7.40 3.55 13.85
N LEU A 119 6.80 3.84 15.00
CA LEU A 119 6.72 2.91 16.12
C LEU A 119 5.86 1.69 15.76
N LEU A 120 4.69 1.91 15.17
CA LEU A 120 3.83 0.84 14.65
C LEU A 120 4.58 -0.06 13.66
N ALA A 121 5.23 0.52 12.64
CA ALA A 121 5.96 -0.26 11.63
C ALA A 121 7.10 -1.08 12.24
N ARG A 122 7.78 -0.56 13.28
CA ARG A 122 8.83 -1.29 14.01
C ARG A 122 8.22 -2.44 14.82
N SER A 123 7.19 -2.17 15.61
CA SER A 123 6.49 -3.17 16.42
C SER A 123 5.99 -4.33 15.54
N LEU A 124 5.33 -3.99 14.44
CA LEU A 124 4.85 -4.96 13.46
C LEU A 124 5.99 -5.79 12.84
N GLY A 125 7.11 -5.15 12.47
CA GLY A 125 8.28 -5.85 11.92
C GLY A 125 8.89 -6.85 12.91
N GLU A 126 8.97 -6.49 14.19
CA GLU A 126 9.45 -7.36 15.27
C GLU A 126 8.50 -8.54 15.49
N GLU A 127 7.20 -8.30 15.42
CA GLU A 127 6.17 -9.33 15.59
C GLU A 127 6.12 -10.29 14.41
N LEU A 128 6.18 -9.80 13.17
CA LEU A 128 6.33 -10.64 11.97
C LEU A 128 7.56 -11.54 12.07
N ALA A 129 8.69 -11.00 12.57
CA ALA A 129 9.90 -11.77 12.75
C ALA A 129 9.76 -12.85 13.84
N ARG A 130 9.07 -12.58 14.93
CA ARG A 130 8.76 -13.57 15.99
C ARG A 130 7.83 -14.65 15.44
N SER A 131 6.69 -14.26 14.86
CA SER A 131 5.69 -15.17 14.31
C SER A 131 6.26 -16.06 13.20
N ALA A 132 7.23 -15.55 12.42
CA ALA A 132 7.95 -16.36 11.43
C ALA A 132 8.81 -17.44 12.09
N ARG A 133 9.57 -17.10 13.15
CA ARG A 133 10.39 -18.09 13.89
C ARG A 133 9.53 -19.18 14.55
N ASP A 134 8.38 -18.77 15.07
CA ASP A 134 7.44 -19.64 15.78
C ASP A 134 6.48 -20.38 14.83
N GLN A 135 6.68 -20.22 13.51
CA GLN A 135 5.86 -20.80 12.42
C GLN A 135 4.38 -20.39 12.42
N ARG A 136 4.04 -19.33 13.14
CA ARG A 136 2.67 -18.85 13.32
C ARG A 136 2.12 -18.07 12.14
N LEU A 137 2.98 -17.60 11.21
CA LEU A 137 2.52 -16.96 9.97
C LEU A 137 1.68 -17.91 9.09
N ALA A 138 1.71 -19.23 9.37
CA ALA A 138 0.83 -20.19 8.72
C ALA A 138 -0.66 -20.02 9.09
N GLU A 139 -0.95 -19.34 10.18
CA GLU A 139 -2.30 -19.04 10.65
C GLU A 139 -2.88 -17.75 10.03
N LEU A 140 -2.04 -16.95 9.35
CA LEU A 140 -2.51 -15.77 8.63
C LEU A 140 -3.32 -16.18 7.39
N PRO A 141 -4.41 -15.46 7.09
CA PRO A 141 -5.16 -15.69 5.86
C PRO A 141 -4.33 -15.28 4.63
N PRO A 142 -4.78 -15.65 3.41
CA PRO A 142 -4.17 -15.16 2.18
C PRO A 142 -4.12 -13.64 2.14
N ILE A 143 -2.98 -13.09 1.74
CA ILE A 143 -2.72 -11.65 1.65
C ILE A 143 -2.55 -11.27 0.19
N LEU A 144 -3.30 -10.28 -0.28
CA LEU A 144 -3.14 -9.65 -1.60
C LEU A 144 -2.56 -8.26 -1.39
N THR A 145 -1.38 -7.99 -1.93
CA THR A 145 -0.74 -6.67 -1.80
C THR A 145 -0.55 -6.01 -3.16
N PHE A 146 -0.88 -4.73 -3.24
CA PHE A 146 -0.58 -3.85 -4.38
C PHE A 146 0.44 -2.81 -3.95
N GLN A 147 1.56 -2.71 -4.69
CA GLN A 147 2.68 -1.86 -4.32
C GLN A 147 3.36 -1.28 -5.55
N SER A 148 3.65 0.03 -5.55
CA SER A 148 4.53 0.63 -6.55
C SER A 148 5.99 0.25 -6.26
N VAL A 149 6.74 -0.14 -7.29
CA VAL A 149 8.15 -0.52 -7.15
C VAL A 149 8.98 0.65 -6.63
N VAL A 150 8.69 1.86 -7.10
CA VAL A 150 9.41 3.08 -6.72
C VAL A 150 8.66 3.90 -5.67
N ASP A 151 7.88 3.25 -4.81
CA ASP A 151 7.23 3.92 -3.68
C ASP A 151 8.29 4.55 -2.76
N PHE A 152 8.24 5.86 -2.61
CA PHE A 152 9.17 6.61 -1.76
C PHE A 152 8.65 6.79 -0.32
N THR A 153 7.34 6.65 -0.13
CA THR A 153 6.69 6.85 1.17
C THR A 153 6.90 5.64 2.08
N VAL A 154 6.67 4.44 1.53
CA VAL A 154 6.86 3.16 2.22
C VAL A 154 7.89 2.30 1.49
N SER A 155 8.52 1.39 2.21
CA SER A 155 9.58 0.57 1.64
C SER A 155 9.02 -0.67 0.94
N THR A 156 9.03 -0.68 -0.39
CA THR A 156 8.69 -1.87 -1.20
C THR A 156 9.58 -3.06 -0.84
N ARG A 157 10.87 -2.80 -0.58
CA ARG A 157 11.80 -3.85 -0.10
C ARG A 157 11.33 -4.46 1.22
N ALA A 158 10.85 -3.65 2.18
CA ALA A 158 10.33 -4.17 3.44
C ALA A 158 9.08 -5.04 3.24
N VAL A 159 8.18 -4.68 2.31
CA VAL A 159 7.04 -5.53 1.95
C VAL A 159 7.52 -6.91 1.51
N VAL A 160 8.55 -6.97 0.70
CA VAL A 160 9.10 -8.26 0.22
C VAL A 160 9.84 -8.99 1.34
N THR A 161 10.77 -8.34 2.04
CA THR A 161 11.69 -9.02 2.98
C THR A 161 11.06 -9.30 4.34
N GLU A 162 10.20 -8.41 4.83
CA GLU A 162 9.61 -8.54 6.16
C GLU A 162 8.30 -9.35 6.15
N LEU A 163 7.58 -9.37 5.02
CA LEU A 163 6.33 -10.08 4.89
C LEU A 163 6.46 -11.27 3.92
N TYR A 164 6.55 -11.03 2.62
CA TYR A 164 6.40 -12.08 1.60
C TYR A 164 7.47 -13.16 1.66
N ALA A 165 8.73 -12.81 1.94
CA ALA A 165 9.82 -13.79 2.10
C ALA A 165 9.63 -14.71 3.31
N ARG A 166 8.80 -14.31 4.28
CA ARG A 166 8.53 -15.06 5.51
C ARG A 166 7.22 -15.84 5.47
N LEU A 167 6.27 -15.45 4.61
CA LEU A 167 4.98 -16.13 4.48
C LEU A 167 5.17 -17.59 4.02
N PRO A 168 4.36 -18.52 4.55
CA PRO A 168 4.24 -19.87 3.99
C PRO A 168 3.47 -19.83 2.66
N SER A 169 3.34 -20.99 2.03
CA SER A 169 2.48 -21.14 0.84
C SER A 169 1.01 -21.19 1.28
N ASN A 170 0.37 -20.02 1.37
CA ASN A 170 -1.01 -19.86 1.86
C ASN A 170 -1.94 -19.18 0.84
N GLY A 171 -1.54 -19.08 -0.43
CA GLY A 171 -2.33 -18.41 -1.46
C GLY A 171 -2.17 -16.89 -1.51
N SER A 172 -1.14 -16.34 -0.84
CA SER A 172 -0.82 -14.89 -0.89
C SER A 172 -0.29 -14.48 -2.27
N GLU A 173 -0.56 -13.23 -2.64
CA GLU A 173 -0.18 -12.63 -3.92
C GLU A 173 0.40 -11.22 -3.72
N LEU A 174 1.51 -10.94 -4.42
CA LEU A 174 2.14 -9.62 -4.49
C LEU A 174 2.05 -9.07 -5.91
N VAL A 175 1.36 -7.94 -6.07
CA VAL A 175 1.28 -7.19 -7.32
C VAL A 175 2.17 -5.95 -7.22
N LEU A 176 3.14 -5.85 -8.11
CA LEU A 176 4.08 -4.74 -8.20
C LEU A 176 3.78 -3.89 -9.45
N PHE A 177 3.62 -2.59 -9.28
CA PHE A 177 3.50 -1.63 -10.37
C PHE A 177 4.89 -1.09 -10.71
N ASP A 178 5.38 -1.45 -11.89
CA ASP A 178 6.67 -1.03 -12.44
C ASP A 178 6.47 -0.37 -13.81
N ILE A 179 6.08 0.89 -13.78
CA ILE A 179 5.61 1.62 -14.96
C ILE A 179 6.57 2.75 -15.35
N ASN A 180 6.75 2.93 -16.67
CA ASN A 180 7.48 4.04 -17.31
C ASN A 180 8.92 4.26 -16.82
N ARG A 181 9.57 3.27 -16.23
CA ARG A 181 10.96 3.40 -15.76
C ARG A 181 11.96 3.68 -16.89
N ASN A 182 11.66 3.17 -18.08
CA ASN A 182 12.48 3.35 -19.28
C ASN A 182 11.89 4.44 -20.23
N ALA A 183 11.02 5.31 -19.72
CA ALA A 183 10.47 6.42 -20.49
C ALA A 183 11.52 7.51 -20.73
N LYS A 184 11.11 8.60 -21.39
CA LYS A 184 11.96 9.77 -21.73
C LYS A 184 12.77 10.37 -20.56
N LEU A 185 12.48 9.95 -19.33
CA LEU A 185 13.13 10.39 -18.09
C LEU A 185 14.30 9.50 -17.64
N ASP A 186 14.63 8.43 -18.38
CA ASP A 186 15.66 7.44 -18.03
C ASP A 186 17.01 8.09 -17.62
N LEU A 187 17.49 9.04 -18.42
CA LEU A 187 18.72 9.80 -18.12
C LEU A 187 18.63 10.66 -16.85
N LEU A 188 17.44 10.92 -16.35
CA LEU A 188 17.16 11.74 -15.17
C LEU A 188 16.90 10.88 -13.93
N LEU A 189 16.76 9.56 -14.09
CA LEU A 189 16.59 8.62 -12.98
C LEU A 189 17.89 8.52 -12.20
N ARG A 190 17.76 8.39 -10.88
CA ARG A 190 18.90 8.04 -10.04
C ARG A 190 19.18 6.56 -10.23
N SER A 191 20.44 6.18 -10.31
CA SER A 191 20.89 4.77 -10.40
C SER A 191 20.31 3.88 -9.30
N SER A 192 19.95 4.47 -8.14
CA SER A 192 19.23 3.76 -7.08
C SER A 192 17.79 3.38 -7.45
N ALA A 193 17.15 4.08 -8.39
CA ALA A 193 15.81 3.74 -8.86
C ALA A 193 15.83 2.57 -9.87
N ASP A 194 16.88 2.50 -10.70
CA ASP A 194 17.05 1.38 -11.66
C ASP A 194 17.35 0.06 -10.96
N ALA A 195 18.17 0.09 -9.91
CA ALA A 195 18.54 -1.09 -9.12
C ALA A 195 17.41 -1.61 -8.22
N VAL A 196 16.26 -0.93 -8.12
CA VAL A 196 15.21 -1.33 -7.17
C VAL A 196 14.58 -2.66 -7.51
N LEU A 197 14.40 -3.00 -8.79
CA LEU A 197 13.81 -4.29 -9.20
C LEU A 197 14.83 -5.45 -9.21
N GLU A 198 16.08 -5.16 -9.53
CA GLU A 198 17.12 -6.20 -9.49
C GLU A 198 17.31 -6.69 -8.06
N GLY A 199 17.02 -7.98 -7.84
CA GLY A 199 17.09 -8.60 -6.53
C GLY A 199 16.04 -8.12 -5.52
N LEU A 200 14.95 -7.45 -5.96
CA LEU A 200 13.83 -7.11 -5.09
C LEU A 200 13.05 -8.37 -4.68
N LEU A 201 12.65 -9.16 -5.67
CA LEU A 201 11.95 -10.43 -5.43
C LEU A 201 12.95 -11.56 -5.20
N PRO A 202 12.67 -12.50 -4.29
CA PRO A 202 13.43 -13.74 -4.20
C PRO A 202 13.41 -14.49 -5.54
N ASP A 203 14.41 -15.32 -5.79
CA ASP A 203 14.43 -16.19 -6.96
C ASP A 203 13.22 -17.14 -6.96
N ALA A 204 12.73 -17.47 -8.16
CA ALA A 204 11.69 -18.49 -8.31
C ALA A 204 12.30 -19.90 -8.12
N PRO A 205 11.54 -20.86 -7.57
CA PRO A 205 10.13 -20.80 -7.19
C PRO A 205 9.88 -20.06 -5.86
N ARG A 206 8.79 -19.28 -5.82
CA ARG A 206 8.37 -18.53 -4.63
C ARG A 206 7.19 -19.19 -3.95
N ARG A 207 7.00 -18.93 -2.65
CA ARG A 207 5.84 -19.44 -1.88
C ARG A 207 4.55 -18.67 -2.15
N PHE A 208 4.62 -17.55 -2.85
CA PHE A 208 3.53 -16.65 -3.17
C PHE A 208 3.47 -16.38 -4.67
N ARG A 209 2.29 -16.05 -5.16
CA ARG A 209 2.09 -15.57 -6.52
C ARG A 209 2.63 -14.14 -6.62
N SER A 210 3.40 -13.85 -7.66
CA SER A 210 3.87 -12.49 -7.95
C SER A 210 3.38 -12.04 -9.32
N ALA A 211 2.94 -10.80 -9.43
CA ALA A 211 2.59 -10.15 -10.69
C ALA A 211 3.31 -8.80 -10.79
N ILE A 212 3.98 -8.56 -11.91
CA ILE A 212 4.60 -7.28 -12.23
C ILE A 212 3.77 -6.65 -13.34
N VAL A 213 3.10 -5.54 -13.02
CA VAL A 213 2.34 -4.73 -13.97
C VAL A 213 3.29 -3.69 -14.56
N THR A 214 3.57 -3.79 -15.85
CA THR A 214 4.60 -3.00 -16.53
C THR A 214 4.22 -2.66 -17.96
N ASN A 215 4.98 -1.78 -18.59
CA ASN A 215 4.80 -1.46 -20.02
C ASN A 215 5.08 -2.69 -20.88
N ALA A 216 4.27 -2.92 -21.90
CA ALA A 216 4.48 -4.00 -22.88
C ALA A 216 5.82 -3.86 -23.61
N ARG A 217 6.21 -2.61 -23.87
CA ARG A 217 7.50 -2.20 -24.44
C ARG A 217 7.93 -0.87 -23.81
N PRO A 218 9.23 -0.55 -23.75
CA PRO A 218 9.73 0.67 -23.13
C PRO A 218 9.14 1.97 -23.71
N ASP A 219 8.74 1.96 -24.98
CA ASP A 219 8.19 3.09 -25.73
C ASP A 219 6.67 3.07 -25.85
N SER A 220 5.98 2.12 -25.20
CA SER A 220 4.54 1.92 -25.28
C SER A 220 3.85 2.26 -23.98
N GLY A 221 2.69 2.92 -24.06
CA GLY A 221 1.76 3.06 -22.94
C GLY A 221 0.93 1.80 -22.66
N GLU A 222 0.94 0.81 -23.58
CA GLU A 222 0.26 -0.47 -23.38
C GLU A 222 0.85 -1.21 -22.19
N VAL A 223 -0.01 -1.85 -21.41
CA VAL A 223 0.37 -2.50 -20.14
C VAL A 223 0.14 -4.00 -20.18
N VAL A 224 1.08 -4.72 -19.61
CA VAL A 224 1.03 -6.17 -19.42
C VAL A 224 1.21 -6.51 -17.93
N ALA A 225 0.64 -7.64 -17.52
CA ALA A 225 0.97 -8.29 -16.27
C ALA A 225 1.88 -9.48 -16.56
N ARG A 226 3.07 -9.49 -15.96
CA ARG A 226 4.01 -10.61 -15.94
C ARG A 226 3.83 -11.35 -14.62
N THR A 227 3.33 -12.57 -14.68
CA THR A 227 2.89 -13.34 -13.52
C THR A 227 3.73 -14.60 -13.38
N THR A 228 4.19 -14.86 -12.15
CA THR A 228 4.76 -16.14 -11.74
C THR A 228 3.88 -16.73 -10.65
N GLU A 229 3.32 -17.89 -10.88
CA GLU A 229 2.49 -18.59 -9.90
C GLU A 229 3.34 -19.07 -8.70
N ALA A 230 2.68 -19.29 -7.56
CA ALA A 230 3.37 -19.88 -6.41
C ALA A 230 3.97 -21.25 -6.78
N ALA A 231 5.16 -21.52 -6.32
CA ALA A 231 5.96 -22.73 -6.62
C ALA A 231 6.31 -22.95 -8.09
N ALA A 232 5.99 -22.00 -8.99
CA ALA A 232 6.39 -22.05 -10.40
C ALA A 232 7.69 -21.28 -10.65
N THR A 233 8.39 -21.66 -11.72
CA THR A 233 9.56 -20.96 -12.24
C THR A 233 9.27 -20.23 -13.54
N THR A 234 8.16 -20.55 -14.19
CA THR A 234 7.78 -19.99 -15.49
C THR A 234 6.94 -18.74 -15.31
N GLU A 235 7.35 -17.66 -15.95
CA GLU A 235 6.60 -16.41 -16.02
C GLU A 235 5.62 -16.45 -17.20
N GLN A 236 4.40 -15.96 -16.97
CA GLN A 236 3.37 -15.79 -17.98
C GLN A 236 3.09 -14.30 -18.18
N THR A 237 2.96 -13.86 -19.43
CA THR A 237 2.64 -12.49 -19.75
C THR A 237 1.23 -12.38 -20.31
N ARG A 238 0.41 -11.48 -19.74
CA ARG A 238 -0.96 -11.18 -20.19
C ARG A 238 -1.10 -9.69 -20.47
N ALA A 239 -1.60 -9.33 -21.66
CA ALA A 239 -2.01 -7.95 -21.94
C ALA A 239 -3.23 -7.59 -21.06
N LEU A 240 -3.22 -6.39 -20.47
CA LEU A 240 -4.31 -5.94 -19.61
C LEU A 240 -5.38 -5.15 -20.34
N GLY A 241 -5.14 -4.73 -21.59
CA GLY A 241 -6.04 -3.82 -22.33
C GLY A 241 -6.09 -2.42 -21.72
N LEU A 242 -5.12 -2.09 -20.88
CA LEU A 242 -4.98 -0.80 -20.21
C LEU A 242 -3.82 -0.02 -20.80
N VAL A 243 -3.93 1.32 -20.73
CA VAL A 243 -2.88 2.23 -21.19
C VAL A 243 -2.46 3.11 -20.01
N TYR A 244 -1.16 3.26 -19.83
CA TYR A 244 -0.60 4.19 -18.87
C TYR A 244 -0.06 5.43 -19.60
N PRO A 245 -0.35 6.65 -19.11
CA PRO A 245 0.08 7.88 -19.77
C PRO A 245 1.61 7.97 -19.89
N HIS A 246 2.11 8.26 -21.09
CA HIS A 246 3.56 8.29 -21.39
C HIS A 246 4.35 9.38 -20.65
N ASP A 247 3.67 10.48 -20.30
CA ASP A 247 4.31 11.63 -19.67
C ASP A 247 4.37 11.53 -18.15
N LEU A 248 3.86 10.44 -17.58
CA LEU A 248 3.80 10.20 -16.16
C LEU A 248 4.80 9.10 -15.78
N PHE A 249 5.70 9.41 -14.85
CA PHE A 249 6.83 8.53 -14.53
C PHE A 249 6.42 7.23 -13.81
N SER A 250 5.59 7.31 -12.78
CA SER A 250 5.21 6.12 -12.02
C SER A 250 3.86 6.28 -11.33
N LEU A 251 3.28 5.16 -10.90
CA LEU A 251 2.13 5.17 -10.02
C LEU A 251 2.56 5.57 -8.61
N SER A 252 2.02 6.65 -8.10
CA SER A 252 2.38 7.18 -6.79
C SER A 252 1.73 6.39 -5.65
N HIS A 253 2.37 6.42 -4.47
CA HIS A 253 1.78 5.92 -3.23
C HIS A 253 0.33 6.43 -3.02
N VAL A 254 0.14 7.74 -3.18
CA VAL A 254 -1.17 8.38 -2.97
C VAL A 254 -2.20 7.95 -4.00
N ALA A 255 -1.79 7.69 -5.25
CA ALA A 255 -2.70 7.34 -6.34
C ALA A 255 -3.26 5.91 -6.24
N VAL A 256 -2.53 4.98 -5.61
CA VAL A 256 -2.87 3.55 -5.60
C VAL A 256 -4.33 3.27 -5.27
N PRO A 257 -4.95 3.86 -4.22
CA PRO A 257 -6.33 3.53 -3.83
C PRO A 257 -7.41 4.29 -4.60
N PHE A 258 -7.08 5.23 -5.50
CA PHE A 258 -8.07 6.10 -6.13
C PHE A 258 -8.29 5.77 -7.60
N PRO A 259 -9.53 5.47 -8.04
CA PRO A 259 -9.85 5.29 -9.45
C PRO A 259 -9.70 6.60 -10.25
N VAL A 260 -9.64 6.48 -11.58
CA VAL A 260 -9.57 7.64 -12.50
C VAL A 260 -10.81 8.53 -12.37
N GLY A 261 -11.95 7.94 -12.01
CA GLY A 261 -13.21 8.66 -11.80
C GLY A 261 -13.43 9.22 -10.39
N ASP A 262 -12.45 9.11 -9.46
CA ASP A 262 -12.59 9.62 -8.09
C ASP A 262 -12.84 11.13 -8.07
N GLY A 263 -13.84 11.60 -7.32
CA GLY A 263 -14.27 13.00 -7.29
C GLY A 263 -13.19 13.97 -6.80
N VAL A 264 -12.25 13.52 -5.95
CA VAL A 264 -11.16 14.37 -5.40
C VAL A 264 -9.84 14.16 -6.14
N TYR A 265 -9.46 12.91 -6.40
CA TYR A 265 -8.15 12.55 -6.95
C TYR A 265 -8.20 12.09 -8.40
N GLY A 266 -9.39 11.88 -8.96
CA GLY A 266 -9.58 11.41 -10.32
C GLY A 266 -9.09 12.40 -11.37
N MET A 267 -8.47 11.87 -12.43
CA MET A 267 -8.12 12.66 -13.64
C MET A 267 -9.37 12.97 -14.48
N GLU A 268 -10.39 12.11 -14.39
CA GLU A 268 -11.69 12.24 -15.06
C GLU A 268 -12.79 12.04 -14.00
N PRO A 269 -12.98 13.02 -13.08
CA PRO A 269 -13.85 12.86 -11.93
C PRO A 269 -15.30 12.63 -12.36
N ASP A 270 -15.99 11.74 -11.65
CA ASP A 270 -17.43 11.54 -11.80
C ASP A 270 -18.16 12.84 -11.42
N PRO A 271 -18.97 13.43 -12.33
CA PRO A 271 -19.70 14.66 -12.04
C PRO A 271 -20.71 14.55 -10.87
N SER A 272 -21.08 13.33 -10.48
CA SER A 272 -21.93 13.08 -9.33
C SER A 272 -21.20 13.19 -7.98
N GLU A 273 -19.86 13.19 -8.00
CA GLU A 273 -18.99 13.27 -6.82
C GLU A 273 -18.30 14.65 -6.74
N ASP A 274 -19.07 15.73 -6.73
CA ASP A 274 -18.52 17.09 -6.58
C ASP A 274 -18.29 17.45 -5.11
N PHE A 275 -17.03 17.46 -4.70
CA PHE A 275 -16.58 17.89 -3.38
C PHE A 275 -16.06 19.35 -3.36
N GLY A 276 -16.24 20.10 -4.43
CA GLY A 276 -15.75 21.48 -4.59
C GLY A 276 -14.23 21.59 -4.81
N VAL A 277 -13.51 20.48 -4.83
CA VAL A 277 -12.06 20.39 -5.06
C VAL A 277 -11.73 19.13 -5.84
N ASN A 278 -11.00 19.27 -6.95
CA ASN A 278 -10.41 18.15 -7.67
C ASN A 278 -8.88 18.33 -7.75
N LEU A 279 -8.14 17.40 -7.16
CA LEU A 279 -6.68 17.38 -7.13
C LEU A 279 -6.07 16.69 -8.35
N GLY A 280 -6.84 15.88 -9.07
CA GLY A 280 -6.41 15.19 -10.28
C GLY A 280 -6.05 16.15 -11.40
N ALA A 281 -6.78 17.25 -11.52
CA ALA A 281 -6.50 18.33 -12.47
C ALA A 281 -5.23 19.13 -12.13
N MET A 282 -4.77 19.07 -10.88
CA MET A 282 -3.60 19.79 -10.39
C MET A 282 -2.39 18.88 -10.19
N ALA A 283 -2.28 17.80 -10.91
CA ALA A 283 -1.40 16.63 -10.75
C ALA A 283 0.09 16.92 -10.49
N ALA A 284 0.39 17.69 -9.46
CA ALA A 284 1.72 18.14 -9.10
C ALA A 284 2.27 17.43 -7.84
N ARG A 285 2.21 16.08 -7.77
CA ARG A 285 2.79 15.36 -6.62
C ARG A 285 3.62 14.18 -7.06
N GLY A 286 4.95 14.36 -7.04
CA GLY A 286 5.98 13.40 -7.39
C GLY A 286 6.47 12.52 -6.23
N GLU A 287 7.03 11.29 -6.50
CA GLU A 287 7.88 10.53 -5.59
C GLU A 287 9.20 11.28 -5.43
N ARG A 288 9.42 11.85 -4.26
CA ARG A 288 10.64 12.60 -3.98
C ARG A 288 11.86 11.68 -4.05
N GLY A 289 12.93 12.18 -4.63
CA GLY A 289 14.22 11.50 -4.59
C GLY A 289 14.47 10.45 -5.65
N THR A 290 13.56 10.26 -6.61
CA THR A 290 13.70 9.31 -7.71
C THR A 290 14.44 9.93 -8.90
N LEU A 291 14.19 11.19 -9.19
CA LEU A 291 14.87 11.92 -10.27
C LEU A 291 16.07 12.73 -9.74
N ILE A 292 17.07 12.92 -10.61
CA ILE A 292 18.27 13.74 -10.32
C ILE A 292 17.88 15.21 -10.12
N VAL A 293 16.86 15.69 -10.83
CA VAL A 293 16.28 17.02 -10.69
C VAL A 293 14.93 16.95 -10.00
N SER A 294 14.53 18.02 -9.30
CA SER A 294 13.25 18.10 -8.57
C SER A 294 12.02 18.17 -9.49
N LEU A 295 11.99 17.35 -10.55
CA LEU A 295 10.86 17.18 -11.43
C LEU A 295 9.88 16.11 -10.95
N ASP A 296 10.19 15.44 -9.85
CA ASP A 296 9.35 14.44 -9.20
C ASP A 296 7.90 14.94 -8.94
N PHE A 297 7.70 16.25 -8.84
CA PHE A 297 6.40 16.87 -8.63
C PHE A 297 5.53 16.95 -9.90
N VAL A 298 6.13 16.85 -11.09
CA VAL A 298 5.46 17.18 -12.36
C VAL A 298 4.99 15.91 -13.09
N SER A 299 5.47 14.73 -12.67
CA SER A 299 5.44 13.53 -13.48
C SER A 299 4.52 12.42 -12.94
N ARG A 300 3.38 12.74 -12.27
CA ARG A 300 2.56 11.71 -11.64
C ARG A 300 1.07 11.80 -11.83
N THR A 301 0.43 10.62 -11.80
CA THR A 301 -1.02 10.51 -11.62
C THR A 301 -1.42 10.77 -10.18
N ALA A 302 -2.52 11.47 -9.96
CA ALA A 302 -3.19 11.56 -8.67
C ALA A 302 -4.15 10.37 -8.44
N SER A 303 -4.49 9.63 -9.51
CA SER A 303 -5.36 8.46 -9.51
C SER A 303 -4.69 7.27 -10.23
N ASN A 304 -5.26 6.09 -10.07
CA ASN A 304 -4.70 4.83 -10.52
C ASN A 304 -5.39 4.31 -11.79
N PRO A 305 -4.74 4.36 -12.96
CA PRO A 305 -5.29 3.79 -14.20
C PRO A 305 -5.48 2.27 -14.12
N PHE A 306 -4.82 1.58 -13.18
CA PHE A 306 -4.95 0.14 -12.98
C PHE A 306 -6.02 -0.24 -11.96
N PHE A 307 -6.82 0.72 -11.49
CA PHE A 307 -7.86 0.45 -10.51
C PHE A 307 -8.84 -0.66 -10.96
N PRO A 308 -9.29 -0.74 -12.23
CA PRO A 308 -10.11 -1.86 -12.69
C PRO A 308 -9.42 -3.23 -12.54
N TYR A 309 -8.12 -3.32 -12.84
CA TYR A 309 -7.34 -4.54 -12.63
C TYR A 309 -7.22 -4.88 -11.14
N MET A 310 -7.00 -3.89 -10.28
CA MET A 310 -6.96 -4.10 -8.83
C MET A 310 -8.29 -4.62 -8.31
N LEU A 311 -9.41 -4.02 -8.75
CA LEU A 311 -10.76 -4.41 -8.36
C LEU A 311 -11.04 -5.86 -8.80
N GLU A 312 -10.75 -6.22 -10.07
CA GLU A 312 -10.85 -7.60 -10.57
C GLU A 312 -10.10 -8.59 -9.67
N ARG A 313 -8.87 -8.25 -9.25
CA ARG A 313 -8.08 -9.12 -8.38
C ARG A 313 -8.67 -9.24 -6.96
N ILE A 314 -9.18 -8.14 -6.42
CA ILE A 314 -9.82 -8.13 -5.09
C ILE A 314 -11.10 -8.97 -5.14
N GLU A 315 -11.97 -8.72 -6.10
CA GLU A 315 -13.26 -9.43 -6.27
C GLU A 315 -13.07 -10.94 -6.50
N SER A 316 -12.12 -11.30 -7.35
CA SER A 316 -11.75 -12.71 -7.59
C SER A 316 -11.32 -13.41 -6.30
N GLY A 317 -10.60 -12.71 -5.44
CA GLY A 317 -10.16 -13.23 -4.15
C GLY A 317 -11.29 -13.40 -3.13
N ILE A 318 -12.21 -12.46 -3.10
CA ILE A 318 -13.40 -12.51 -2.23
C ILE A 318 -14.37 -13.60 -2.71
N GLY A 319 -14.58 -13.72 -4.00
CA GLY A 319 -15.46 -14.72 -4.59
C GLY A 319 -14.99 -16.17 -4.37
N VAL A 320 -13.68 -16.42 -4.34
CA VAL A 320 -13.11 -17.75 -4.03
C VAL A 320 -13.44 -18.18 -2.61
N VAL A 321 -13.43 -17.28 -1.63
CA VAL A 321 -13.80 -17.60 -0.23
C VAL A 321 -15.29 -17.95 -0.16
N ALA A 322 -16.16 -17.14 -0.76
CA ALA A 322 -17.60 -17.41 -0.79
C ALA A 322 -17.95 -18.74 -1.48
N SER A 323 -17.21 -19.12 -2.54
CA SER A 323 -17.43 -20.39 -3.26
C SER A 323 -17.04 -21.62 -2.46
N LYS A 324 -16.06 -21.52 -1.54
CA LYS A 324 -15.65 -22.66 -0.69
C LYS A 324 -16.69 -22.97 0.39
N GLU A 325 -17.38 -21.97 0.93
CA GLU A 325 -18.45 -22.20 1.91
C GLU A 325 -19.69 -22.85 1.28
N ASN A 326 -20.00 -22.53 0.01
CA ASN A 326 -21.12 -23.13 -0.70
C ASN A 326 -20.83 -24.54 -1.27
N ALA A 327 -19.59 -25.03 -1.16
CA ALA A 327 -19.18 -26.34 -1.68
C ALA A 327 -19.10 -27.46 -0.61
N LEU A 328 -19.55 -27.19 0.62
CA LEU A 328 -19.69 -28.24 1.64
C LEU A 328 -21.11 -28.80 1.62
N PRO A 329 -21.26 -30.17 1.58
CA PRO A 329 -22.53 -30.85 1.44
C PRO A 329 -23.40 -30.74 2.69
#